data_e91ec31081f208a5f0386a5dc5e731b2
#
_entry.id   e91ec31081f208a5f0386a5dc5e731b2
#
_cell.length_a   1.000
_cell.length_b   1.000
_cell.length_c   1.000
_cell.angle_alpha   90.00
_cell.angle_beta   90.00
_cell.angle_gamma   90.00
#
_symmetry.space_group_name_H-M   'P 1'
#
loop_
_entity.id
_entity.type
_entity.pdbx_description
1 polymer ?
#
loop_
_entity_poly.entity_id
_entity_poly.type
_entity_poly.pdbx_seq_one_letter_code
_entity_poly.pdbx_strand_id
1 'polypeptide(L)'
;MISGAFQGRLLAMISRMLRPKIVLEVGTYTGYSALCFAEGLAEGGLVHSIDIDERLSDTHDKFIGQSIYKDQIKVHFGDAKQIIPTMEESLDLVFIDGAKKDYAAIFDMCLPKLRPGGVILADNVLWKGKVLGEKYDDATTLSIKAFNQKIHDNKEVNKLLLPIRDGLFWITKNKI
;
A
#
# COMPACT_ATOMS: atom_id res chain seq x y z
N MET A 1 6.40 8.84 6.73
CA MET A 1 6.17 10.18 6.08
C MET A 1 4.70 10.23 5.65
N ILE A 2 3.97 11.32 5.87
CA ILE A 2 2.56 11.42 5.45
C ILE A 2 2.47 11.59 3.93
N SER A 3 1.52 10.91 3.30
CA SER A 3 1.26 10.97 1.85
C SER A 3 0.96 12.40 1.34
N GLY A 4 0.51 13.29 2.22
CA GLY A 4 0.15 14.68 1.89
C GLY A 4 -1.20 14.79 1.17
N ALA A 5 -1.76 16.00 1.11
CA ALA A 5 -3.13 16.23 0.65
C ALA A 5 -3.38 15.77 -0.79
N PHE A 6 -2.45 16.04 -1.70
CA PHE A 6 -2.60 15.65 -3.10
C PHE A 6 -2.68 14.13 -3.28
N GLN A 7 -1.71 13.40 -2.72
CA GLN A 7 -1.69 11.93 -2.84
C GLN A 7 -2.85 11.31 -2.07
N GLY A 8 -3.20 11.82 -0.88
CA GLY A 8 -4.37 11.35 -0.15
C GLY A 8 -5.67 11.48 -0.95
N ARG A 9 -5.88 12.60 -1.63
CA ARG A 9 -7.05 12.75 -2.53
C ARG A 9 -7.02 11.78 -3.70
N LEU A 10 -5.85 11.53 -4.28
CA LEU A 10 -5.69 10.51 -5.33
C LEU A 10 -6.07 9.12 -4.80
N LEU A 11 -5.55 8.72 -3.62
CA LEU A 11 -5.87 7.43 -3.02
C LEU A 11 -7.38 7.28 -2.74
N ALA A 12 -8.02 8.33 -2.22
CA ALA A 12 -9.46 8.35 -2.00
C ALA A 12 -10.24 8.24 -3.33
N MET A 13 -9.82 8.91 -4.39
CA MET A 13 -10.45 8.79 -5.71
C MET A 13 -10.28 7.39 -6.29
N ILE A 14 -9.09 6.79 -6.17
CA ILE A 14 -8.84 5.41 -6.59
C ILE A 14 -9.77 4.46 -5.83
N SER A 15 -9.87 4.61 -4.53
CA SER A 15 -10.77 3.80 -3.71
C SER A 15 -12.24 3.96 -4.15
N ARG A 16 -12.71 5.18 -4.37
CA ARG A 16 -14.07 5.44 -4.86
C ARG A 16 -14.36 4.84 -6.24
N MET A 17 -13.36 4.81 -7.13
CA MET A 17 -13.50 4.19 -8.47
C MET A 17 -13.53 2.66 -8.38
N LEU A 18 -12.69 2.06 -7.53
CA LEU A 18 -12.57 0.62 -7.37
C LEU A 18 -13.67 0.03 -6.47
N ARG A 19 -14.17 0.81 -5.52
CA ARG A 19 -15.13 0.38 -4.48
C ARG A 19 -14.70 -0.95 -3.83
N PRO A 20 -13.49 -1.00 -3.24
CA PRO A 20 -12.96 -2.23 -2.71
C PRO A 20 -13.75 -2.67 -1.47
N LYS A 21 -13.89 -4.00 -1.29
CA LYS A 21 -14.36 -4.59 -0.03
C LYS A 21 -13.21 -4.73 0.96
N ILE A 22 -12.07 -5.23 0.50
CA ILE A 22 -10.91 -5.44 1.37
C ILE A 22 -9.73 -4.67 0.82
N VAL A 23 -9.27 -3.71 1.62
CA VAL A 23 -8.04 -2.96 1.40
C VAL A 23 -6.99 -3.43 2.40
N LEU A 24 -5.79 -3.70 1.94
CA LEU A 24 -4.62 -3.93 2.78
C LEU A 24 -3.64 -2.76 2.63
N GLU A 25 -3.27 -2.14 3.72
CA GLU A 25 -2.22 -1.14 3.78
C GLU A 25 -1.05 -1.64 4.62
N VAL A 26 0.18 -1.45 4.15
CA VAL A 26 1.40 -1.71 4.91
C VAL A 26 2.15 -0.39 5.10
N GLY A 27 2.17 0.09 6.34
CA GLY A 27 2.66 1.41 6.74
C GLY A 27 1.51 2.36 7.10
N THR A 28 0.90 2.16 8.28
CA THR A 28 -0.21 2.99 8.78
C THR A 28 0.24 4.41 9.14
N TYR A 29 1.39 4.54 9.82
CA TYR A 29 1.93 5.77 10.37
C TYR A 29 0.87 6.56 11.14
N THR A 30 0.31 7.66 10.61
CA THR A 30 -0.75 8.45 11.29
C THR A 30 -2.17 8.01 10.92
N GLY A 31 -2.35 7.01 10.05
CA GLY A 31 -3.65 6.55 9.56
C GLY A 31 -4.26 7.40 8.44
N TYR A 32 -3.52 8.39 7.91
CA TYR A 32 -4.07 9.31 6.91
C TYR A 32 -4.48 8.61 5.61
N SER A 33 -3.64 7.74 5.08
CA SER A 33 -3.95 6.97 3.87
C SER A 33 -5.06 5.95 4.10
N ALA A 34 -5.10 5.29 5.28
CA ALA A 34 -6.20 4.41 5.66
C ALA A 34 -7.55 5.13 5.64
N LEU A 35 -7.61 6.35 6.21
CA LEU A 35 -8.81 7.20 6.15
C LEU A 35 -9.18 7.55 4.70
N CYS A 36 -8.20 7.87 3.85
CA CYS A 36 -8.44 8.15 2.43
C CYS A 36 -9.02 6.93 1.69
N PHE A 37 -8.54 5.73 1.98
CA PHE A 37 -9.10 4.50 1.40
C PHE A 37 -10.51 4.22 1.91
N ALA A 38 -10.79 4.46 3.19
CA ALA A 38 -12.10 4.24 3.76
C ALA A 38 -13.21 5.06 3.09
N GLU A 39 -12.89 6.25 2.55
CA GLU A 39 -13.84 7.09 1.81
C GLU A 39 -14.48 6.42 0.59
N GLY A 40 -13.85 5.40 0.02
CA GLY A 40 -14.27 4.74 -1.22
C GLY A 40 -14.69 3.29 -1.07
N LEU A 41 -14.70 2.74 0.14
CA LEU A 41 -15.07 1.34 0.38
C LEU A 41 -16.46 1.02 -0.15
N ALA A 42 -16.64 -0.20 -0.62
CA ALA A 42 -17.97 -0.77 -0.82
C ALA A 42 -18.69 -0.95 0.51
N GLU A 43 -20.02 -1.15 0.48
CA GLU A 43 -20.79 -1.45 1.68
C GLU A 43 -20.26 -2.69 2.40
N GLY A 44 -20.01 -2.56 3.71
CA GLY A 44 -19.38 -3.60 4.52
C GLY A 44 -17.90 -3.81 4.24
N GLY A 45 -17.26 -2.88 3.52
CA GLY A 45 -15.82 -2.94 3.23
C GLY A 45 -14.96 -2.58 4.44
N LEU A 46 -13.70 -3.05 4.43
CA LEU A 46 -12.75 -2.90 5.53
C LEU A 46 -11.34 -2.57 5.00
N VAL A 47 -10.67 -1.67 5.69
CA VAL A 47 -9.23 -1.41 5.54
C VAL A 47 -8.50 -2.14 6.66
N HIS A 48 -7.63 -3.08 6.30
CA HIS A 48 -6.62 -3.63 7.20
C HIS A 48 -5.35 -2.81 7.02
N SER A 49 -4.93 -2.10 8.06
CA SER A 49 -3.73 -1.27 8.04
C SER A 49 -2.71 -1.84 9.02
N ILE A 50 -1.49 -2.14 8.56
CA ILE A 50 -0.45 -2.79 9.35
C ILE A 50 0.66 -1.79 9.64
N ASP A 51 1.04 -1.67 10.91
CA ASP A 51 2.22 -0.92 11.34
C ASP A 51 3.05 -1.74 12.34
N ILE A 52 4.36 -1.55 12.29
CA ILE A 52 5.28 -2.20 13.24
C ILE A 52 5.43 -1.38 14.53
N ASP A 53 5.07 -0.11 14.52
CA ASP A 53 5.30 0.82 15.63
C ASP A 53 4.06 1.02 16.50
N GLU A 54 3.92 0.20 17.56
CA GLU A 54 2.82 0.29 18.53
C GLU A 54 2.76 1.62 19.27
N ARG A 55 3.84 2.43 19.28
CA ARG A 55 3.85 3.75 19.91
C ARG A 55 2.92 4.75 19.22
N LEU A 56 2.43 4.40 18.03
CA LEU A 56 1.48 5.20 17.29
C LEU A 56 0.01 4.95 17.68
N SER A 57 -0.27 4.02 18.62
CA SER A 57 -1.63 3.67 19.02
C SER A 57 -2.47 4.88 19.44
N ASP A 58 -1.93 5.77 20.29
CA ASP A 58 -2.65 6.99 20.70
C ASP A 58 -2.96 7.93 19.50
N THR A 59 -2.07 7.93 18.50
CA THR A 59 -2.28 8.68 17.26
C THR A 59 -3.41 8.07 16.43
N HIS A 60 -3.46 6.75 16.35
CA HIS A 60 -4.55 6.04 15.67
C HIS A 60 -5.89 6.26 16.37
N ASP A 61 -5.93 6.17 17.68
CA ASP A 61 -7.15 6.43 18.48
C ASP A 61 -7.65 7.86 18.25
N LYS A 62 -6.73 8.82 18.16
CA LYS A 62 -7.07 10.21 17.91
C LYS A 62 -7.62 10.45 16.49
N PHE A 63 -7.01 9.91 15.46
CA PHE A 63 -7.38 10.24 14.09
C PHE A 63 -8.34 9.22 13.47
N ILE A 64 -8.11 7.93 13.66
CA ILE A 64 -8.99 6.88 13.15
C ILE A 64 -10.17 6.70 14.10
N GLY A 65 -9.93 6.54 15.40
CA GLY A 65 -10.95 6.26 16.40
C GLY A 65 -12.00 7.36 16.54
N GLN A 66 -11.66 8.62 16.24
CA GLN A 66 -12.60 9.76 16.24
C GLN A 66 -13.23 10.04 14.86
N SER A 67 -12.83 9.29 13.81
CA SER A 67 -13.38 9.47 12.48
C SER A 67 -14.73 8.77 12.31
N ILE A 68 -15.46 9.18 11.27
CA ILE A 68 -16.69 8.48 10.85
C ILE A 68 -16.40 7.09 10.26
N TYR A 69 -15.12 6.78 9.98
CA TYR A 69 -14.66 5.52 9.37
C TYR A 69 -14.07 4.55 10.39
N LYS A 70 -14.15 4.83 11.70
CA LYS A 70 -13.52 4.04 12.76
C LYS A 70 -13.84 2.54 12.71
N ASP A 71 -15.08 2.20 12.35
CA ASP A 71 -15.54 0.81 12.27
C ASP A 71 -15.17 0.13 10.93
N GLN A 72 -14.59 0.89 9.99
CA GLN A 72 -14.17 0.43 8.68
C GLN A 72 -12.62 0.34 8.56
N ILE A 73 -11.88 0.63 9.62
CA ILE A 73 -10.42 0.57 9.63
C ILE A 73 -9.97 -0.26 10.83
N LYS A 74 -9.25 -1.35 10.53
CA LYS A 74 -8.64 -2.21 11.55
C LYS A 74 -7.14 -2.08 11.49
N VAL A 75 -6.56 -1.51 12.53
CA VAL A 75 -5.09 -1.42 12.67
C VAL A 75 -4.56 -2.72 13.29
N HIS A 76 -3.49 -3.24 12.71
CA HIS A 76 -2.75 -4.39 13.18
C HIS A 76 -1.33 -3.96 13.50
N PHE A 77 -0.86 -4.26 14.70
CA PHE A 77 0.53 -4.02 15.08
C PHE A 77 1.38 -5.28 14.91
N GLY A 78 2.48 -5.15 14.20
CA GLY A 78 3.44 -6.23 13.99
C GLY A 78 4.09 -6.23 12.61
N ASP A 79 4.89 -7.27 12.35
CA ASP A 79 5.54 -7.45 11.04
C ASP A 79 4.51 -7.89 9.99
N ALA A 80 4.37 -7.10 8.93
CA ALA A 80 3.47 -7.40 7.82
C ALA A 80 3.73 -8.80 7.22
N LYS A 81 4.97 -9.26 7.21
CA LYS A 81 5.34 -10.59 6.71
C LYS A 81 4.79 -11.73 7.55
N GLN A 82 4.43 -11.47 8.81
CA GLN A 82 3.79 -12.44 9.69
C GLN A 82 2.27 -12.32 9.63
N ILE A 83 1.74 -11.12 9.47
CA ILE A 83 0.30 -10.86 9.48
C ILE A 83 -0.34 -11.21 8.13
N ILE A 84 0.23 -10.81 6.99
CA ILE A 84 -0.34 -11.04 5.66
C ILE A 84 -0.64 -12.52 5.39
N PRO A 85 0.23 -13.49 5.74
CA PRO A 85 -0.06 -14.90 5.53
C PRO A 85 -1.31 -15.41 6.27
N THR A 86 -1.64 -14.83 7.43
CA THR A 86 -2.78 -15.25 8.25
C THR A 86 -4.13 -14.69 7.79
N MET A 87 -4.11 -13.72 6.87
CA MET A 87 -5.34 -13.16 6.30
C MET A 87 -5.96 -14.15 5.32
N GLU A 88 -7.24 -14.44 5.49
CA GLU A 88 -7.99 -15.37 4.62
C GLU A 88 -8.74 -14.64 3.50
N GLU A 89 -8.97 -13.33 3.66
CA GLU A 89 -9.75 -12.52 2.75
C GLU A 89 -9.05 -12.34 1.39
N SER A 90 -9.83 -12.29 0.33
CA SER A 90 -9.36 -11.89 -0.99
C SER A 90 -9.21 -10.37 -1.04
N LEU A 91 -8.04 -9.89 -1.43
CA LEU A 91 -7.71 -8.47 -1.47
C LEU A 91 -8.20 -7.81 -2.77
N ASP A 92 -8.80 -6.63 -2.66
CA ASP A 92 -9.20 -5.80 -3.81
C ASP A 92 -8.15 -4.74 -4.13
N LEU A 93 -7.58 -4.14 -3.08
CA LEU A 93 -6.62 -3.05 -3.16
C LEU A 93 -5.54 -3.25 -2.10
N VAL A 94 -4.29 -3.13 -2.50
CA VAL A 94 -3.13 -3.15 -1.58
C VAL A 94 -2.36 -1.84 -1.72
N PHE A 95 -1.94 -1.26 -0.61
CA PHE A 95 -1.04 -0.11 -0.58
C PHE A 95 0.24 -0.47 0.18
N ILE A 96 1.39 -0.35 -0.49
CA ILE A 96 2.70 -0.66 0.08
C ILE A 96 3.45 0.64 0.30
N ASP A 97 3.56 1.09 1.56
CA ASP A 97 4.32 2.29 1.98
C ASP A 97 5.11 2.04 3.28
N GLY A 98 5.49 0.80 3.52
CA GLY A 98 6.32 0.40 4.65
C GLY A 98 7.83 0.49 4.40
N ALA A 99 8.59 -0.39 5.07
CA ALA A 99 10.04 -0.49 4.91
C ALA A 99 10.41 -0.96 3.50
N LYS A 100 11.22 -0.18 2.79
CA LYS A 100 11.52 -0.39 1.36
C LYS A 100 12.21 -1.74 1.07
N LYS A 101 12.98 -2.26 2.02
CA LYS A 101 13.62 -3.58 1.93
C LYS A 101 12.62 -4.74 1.83
N ASP A 102 11.39 -4.55 2.30
CA ASP A 102 10.37 -5.59 2.37
C ASP A 102 9.37 -5.54 1.19
N TYR A 103 9.46 -4.54 0.31
CA TYR A 103 8.51 -4.34 -0.80
C TYR A 103 8.32 -5.56 -1.69
N ALA A 104 9.42 -6.20 -2.10
CA ALA A 104 9.36 -7.38 -2.96
C ALA A 104 8.67 -8.57 -2.25
N ALA A 105 8.99 -8.79 -0.97
CA ALA A 105 8.38 -9.86 -0.18
C ALA A 105 6.88 -9.61 0.07
N ILE A 106 6.50 -8.36 0.41
CA ILE A 106 5.10 -7.97 0.60
C ILE A 106 4.31 -8.16 -0.70
N PHE A 107 4.86 -7.73 -1.84
CA PHE A 107 4.25 -7.95 -3.14
C PHE A 107 3.99 -9.43 -3.41
N ASP A 108 5.00 -10.30 -3.18
CA ASP A 108 4.88 -11.75 -3.40
C ASP A 108 3.80 -12.38 -2.52
N MET A 109 3.63 -11.90 -1.29
CA MET A 109 2.60 -12.39 -0.37
C MET A 109 1.20 -11.90 -0.77
N CYS A 110 1.09 -10.67 -1.30
CA CYS A 110 -0.19 -10.06 -1.66
C CYS A 110 -0.70 -10.52 -3.02
N LEU A 111 0.17 -10.73 -4.01
CA LEU A 111 -0.25 -11.06 -5.38
C LEU A 111 -1.14 -12.32 -5.47
N PRO A 112 -0.83 -13.45 -4.79
CA PRO A 112 -1.72 -14.60 -4.78
C PRO A 112 -3.11 -14.32 -4.18
N LYS A 113 -3.16 -13.48 -3.13
CA LYS A 113 -4.39 -13.10 -2.42
C LYS A 113 -5.18 -12.00 -3.14
N LEU A 114 -4.57 -11.29 -4.09
CA LEU A 114 -5.21 -10.24 -4.86
C LEU A 114 -6.17 -10.86 -5.88
N ARG A 115 -7.43 -10.39 -5.91
CA ARG A 115 -8.39 -10.86 -6.91
C ARG A 115 -7.95 -10.49 -8.34
N PRO A 116 -8.42 -11.20 -9.37
CA PRO A 116 -8.25 -10.77 -10.76
C PRO A 116 -8.78 -9.34 -10.98
N GLY A 117 -7.97 -8.47 -11.60
CA GLY A 117 -8.26 -7.04 -11.76
C GLY A 117 -8.11 -6.20 -10.48
N GLY A 118 -7.68 -6.79 -9.37
CA GLY A 118 -7.29 -6.07 -8.16
C GLY A 118 -6.03 -5.23 -8.37
N VAL A 119 -5.79 -4.29 -7.48
CA VAL A 119 -4.75 -3.27 -7.63
C VAL A 119 -3.77 -3.30 -6.47
N ILE A 120 -2.48 -3.21 -6.76
CA ILE A 120 -1.42 -2.88 -5.80
C ILE A 120 -0.87 -1.51 -6.15
N LEU A 121 -0.83 -0.62 -5.17
CA LEU A 121 -0.15 0.67 -5.24
C LEU A 121 1.10 0.59 -4.38
N ALA A 122 2.27 0.96 -4.93
CA ALA A 122 3.52 1.03 -4.15
C ALA A 122 4.10 2.44 -4.22
N ASP A 123 4.32 3.06 -3.06
CA ASP A 123 4.78 4.45 -2.95
C ASP A 123 6.31 4.55 -2.92
N ASN A 124 6.83 5.72 -3.26
CA ASN A 124 8.25 6.11 -3.25
C ASN A 124 9.16 5.24 -4.14
N VAL A 125 8.65 4.77 -5.25
CA VAL A 125 9.40 3.87 -6.15
C VAL A 125 10.46 4.60 -7.01
N LEU A 126 10.47 5.94 -7.04
CA LEU A 126 11.54 6.74 -7.62
C LEU A 126 12.65 7.06 -6.64
N TRP A 127 12.37 7.01 -5.34
CA TRP A 127 13.35 7.20 -4.26
C TRP A 127 14.22 8.42 -4.44
N LYS A 128 13.58 9.62 -4.55
CA LYS A 128 14.24 10.91 -4.80
C LYS A 128 15.10 10.91 -6.08
N GLY A 129 14.69 10.14 -7.08
CA GLY A 129 15.42 9.97 -8.34
C GLY A 129 16.66 9.07 -8.25
N LYS A 130 16.99 8.53 -7.08
CA LYS A 130 18.18 7.68 -6.90
C LYS A 130 18.15 6.40 -7.73
N VAL A 131 16.95 5.87 -8.01
CA VAL A 131 16.80 4.66 -8.84
C VAL A 131 17.30 4.85 -10.27
N LEU A 132 17.35 6.09 -10.76
CA LEU A 132 17.81 6.42 -12.11
C LEU A 132 19.34 6.56 -12.22
N GLY A 133 20.03 6.69 -11.10
CA GLY A 133 21.48 6.89 -11.06
C GLY A 133 22.23 5.60 -10.78
N GLU A 134 23.31 5.36 -11.54
CA GLU A 134 24.21 4.20 -11.32
C GLU A 134 25.03 4.32 -10.03
N LYS A 135 25.31 5.55 -9.59
CA LYS A 135 26.17 5.86 -8.43
C LYS A 135 25.52 5.61 -7.06
N TYR A 136 24.23 5.31 -7.03
CA TYR A 136 23.49 5.08 -5.78
C TYR A 136 23.35 3.58 -5.53
N ASP A 137 24.06 3.09 -4.51
CA ASP A 137 24.20 1.68 -4.14
C ASP A 137 23.87 1.41 -2.66
N ASP A 138 23.28 2.40 -1.95
CA ASP A 138 22.80 2.16 -0.60
C ASP A 138 21.72 1.06 -0.60
N ALA A 139 21.66 0.28 0.49
CA ALA A 139 20.80 -0.90 0.58
C ALA A 139 19.32 -0.62 0.26
N THR A 140 18.84 0.56 0.65
CA THR A 140 17.46 0.96 0.38
C THR A 140 17.24 1.23 -1.12
N THR A 141 18.15 1.96 -1.76
CA THR A 141 18.09 2.23 -3.20
C THR A 141 18.16 0.93 -4.01
N LEU A 142 19.06 0.01 -3.63
CA LEU A 142 19.16 -1.30 -4.29
C LEU A 142 17.89 -2.12 -4.12
N SER A 143 17.26 -2.10 -2.93
CA SER A 143 16.00 -2.80 -2.69
C SER A 143 14.87 -2.27 -3.58
N ILE A 144 14.77 -0.95 -3.76
CA ILE A 144 13.75 -0.35 -4.63
C ILE A 144 14.05 -0.63 -6.11
N LYS A 145 15.32 -0.54 -6.54
CA LYS A 145 15.72 -0.93 -7.91
C LYS A 145 15.31 -2.37 -8.20
N ALA A 146 15.62 -3.29 -7.28
CA ALA A 146 15.26 -4.71 -7.41
C ALA A 146 13.73 -4.91 -7.44
N PHE A 147 12.98 -4.21 -6.59
CA PHE A 147 11.51 -4.23 -6.62
C PHE A 147 10.96 -3.71 -7.95
N ASN A 148 11.45 -2.56 -8.43
CA ASN A 148 11.01 -1.99 -9.69
C ASN A 148 11.28 -2.94 -10.88
N GLN A 149 12.47 -3.57 -10.91
CA GLN A 149 12.81 -4.56 -11.93
C GLN A 149 11.90 -5.79 -11.85
N LYS A 150 11.66 -6.30 -10.64
CA LYS A 150 10.74 -7.42 -10.41
C LYS A 150 9.34 -7.13 -10.96
N ILE A 151 8.80 -5.93 -10.70
CA ILE A 151 7.49 -5.53 -11.22
C ILE A 151 7.55 -5.39 -12.75
N HIS A 152 8.65 -4.82 -13.30
CA HIS A 152 8.83 -4.70 -14.74
C HIS A 152 8.78 -6.06 -15.45
N ASP A 153 9.44 -7.07 -14.89
CA ASP A 153 9.55 -8.40 -15.51
C ASP A 153 8.32 -9.29 -15.29
N ASN A 154 7.48 -8.94 -14.29
CA ASN A 154 6.31 -9.74 -13.95
C ASN A 154 5.25 -9.69 -15.07
N LYS A 155 4.86 -10.88 -15.57
CA LYS A 155 3.88 -11.03 -16.66
C LYS A 155 2.44 -11.23 -16.17
N GLU A 156 2.25 -11.45 -14.88
CA GLU A 156 0.92 -11.65 -14.28
C GLU A 156 0.21 -10.32 -14.00
N VAL A 157 0.90 -9.20 -14.21
CA VAL A 157 0.38 -7.87 -13.89
C VAL A 157 0.57 -6.88 -15.03
N ASN A 158 -0.38 -5.96 -15.18
CA ASN A 158 -0.20 -4.70 -15.89
C ASN A 158 0.32 -3.66 -14.90
N LYS A 159 1.18 -2.76 -15.35
CA LYS A 159 1.86 -1.80 -14.50
C LYS A 159 2.03 -0.45 -15.17
N LEU A 160 1.88 0.60 -14.37
CA LEU A 160 2.09 1.99 -14.77
C LEU A 160 2.81 2.71 -13.63
N LEU A 161 3.93 3.36 -13.91
CA LEU A 161 4.59 4.25 -12.96
C LEU A 161 4.02 5.65 -13.14
N LEU A 162 3.39 6.16 -12.09
CA LEU A 162 2.91 7.54 -12.02
C LEU A 162 4.02 8.40 -11.38
N PRO A 163 4.52 9.46 -12.05
CA PRO A 163 5.55 10.33 -11.50
C PRO A 163 4.94 11.36 -10.52
N ILE A 164 4.19 10.87 -9.55
CA ILE A 164 3.52 11.65 -8.51
C ILE A 164 4.40 11.62 -7.28
N ARG A 165 4.78 12.78 -6.76
CA ARG A 165 5.69 12.93 -5.62
C ARG A 165 6.98 12.13 -5.83
N ASP A 166 7.20 11.07 -5.05
CA ASP A 166 8.38 10.21 -5.13
C ASP A 166 8.13 8.90 -5.92
N GLY A 167 7.14 8.95 -6.82
CA GLY A 167 6.74 7.86 -7.71
C GLY A 167 5.77 6.88 -7.06
N LEU A 168 4.65 6.65 -7.73
CA LEU A 168 3.65 5.68 -7.34
C LEU A 168 3.53 4.61 -8.43
N PHE A 169 3.85 3.36 -8.13
CA PHE A 169 3.52 2.25 -9.01
C PHE A 169 2.05 1.88 -8.87
N TRP A 170 1.35 1.87 -10.00
CA TRP A 170 0.02 1.30 -10.14
C TRP A 170 0.16 -0.07 -10.82
N ILE A 171 -0.18 -1.13 -10.11
CA ILE A 171 -0.01 -2.50 -10.56
C ILE A 171 -1.38 -3.18 -10.51
N THR A 172 -1.82 -3.77 -11.62
CA THR A 172 -3.13 -4.45 -11.70
C THR A 172 -2.90 -5.91 -12.05
N LYS A 173 -3.44 -6.83 -11.24
CA LYS A 173 -3.41 -8.26 -11.55
C LYS A 173 -4.22 -8.56 -12.82
N ASN A 174 -3.64 -9.30 -13.72
CA ASN A 174 -4.31 -9.68 -14.98
C ASN A 174 -5.62 -10.43 -14.68
N LYS A 175 -6.61 -10.20 -15.54
CA LYS A 175 -7.79 -11.06 -15.61
C LYS A 175 -7.40 -12.27 -16.45
N ILE A 176 -7.39 -13.44 -15.84
CA ILE A 176 -7.22 -14.69 -16.57
C ILE A 176 -8.55 -15.02 -17.27
#